data_433d8fe1bf04158f9b20ef62f6c47180
#
_entry.id   433d8fe1bf04158f9b20ef62f6c47180
#
_cell.length_a   1.000
_cell.length_b   1.000
_cell.length_c   1.000
_cell.angle_alpha   90.00
_cell.angle_beta   90.00
_cell.angle_gamma   90.00
#
_symmetry.space_group_name_H-M   'P 1'
#
loop_
_entity.id
_entity.type
_entity.pdbx_description
1 polymer ?
#
loop_
_entity_poly.entity_id
_entity_poly.type
_entity_poly.pdbx_seq_one_letter_code
_entity_poly.pdbx_strand_id
1 'polypeptide(L)'
;GSEMCIRDSTHTVDERDMESQLLDTMDIERERGITIKSNAVRVSYDADDGETYQFNLIDTPGHVDFTYEVSRSLAACEGAVLVVDATQGVEAQTVSNATLAMNANLDIVPAINKIDLPSAHPDEVKTEIEDDLAIPADDAVCVSGKTGEGIHDLLESIVFFISPPKGDANGPLKALILDSYFDEY
;
A
#
# COMPACT_ATOMS: atom_id res chain seq x y z
N GLY A 1 7.78 -8.88 0.33
CA GLY A 1 8.72 -8.09 -0.44
C GLY A 1 8.74 -6.62 -0.10
N SER A 2 7.77 -5.83 -0.57
CA SER A 2 7.72 -4.37 -0.34
C SER A 2 7.57 -3.98 1.12
N GLU A 3 6.80 -4.71 1.89
CA GLU A 3 6.60 -4.52 3.34
C GLU A 3 7.90 -4.56 4.13
N MET A 4 8.79 -5.49 3.77
CA MET A 4 10.07 -5.67 4.44
C MET A 4 10.98 -4.45 4.24
N CYS A 5 10.99 -3.87 3.02
CA CYS A 5 11.78 -2.68 2.71
C CYS A 5 11.24 -1.41 3.38
N ILE A 6 9.91 -1.22 3.45
CA ILE A 6 9.30 -0.09 4.16
C ILE A 6 9.65 -0.16 5.66
N ARG A 7 9.55 -1.33 6.27
CA ARG A 7 9.89 -1.53 7.69
C ARG A 7 11.37 -1.35 7.98
N ASP A 8 12.24 -1.80 7.07
CA ASP A 8 13.69 -1.59 7.17
C ASP A 8 14.02 -0.09 7.09
N SER A 9 13.44 0.62 6.13
CA SER A 9 13.62 2.07 5.97
C SER A 9 13.08 2.90 7.15
N THR A 10 12.08 2.38 7.88
CA THR A 10 11.47 3.04 9.03
C THR A 10 11.97 2.53 10.39
N HIS A 11 12.89 1.57 10.42
CA HIS A 11 13.44 0.94 11.63
C HIS A 11 12.38 0.38 12.61
N THR A 12 11.23 -0.04 12.08
CA THR A 12 10.07 -0.46 12.90
C THR A 12 10.19 -1.88 13.42
N VAL A 13 11.04 -2.72 12.82
CA VAL A 13 11.25 -4.13 13.19
C VAL A 13 12.74 -4.44 13.24
N ASP A 14 13.20 -5.15 14.28
CA ASP A 14 14.58 -5.62 14.38
C ASP A 14 14.91 -6.63 13.26
N GLU A 15 16.14 -6.54 12.70
CA GLU A 15 16.63 -7.43 11.62
C GLU A 15 16.48 -8.93 11.94
N ARG A 16 16.45 -9.31 13.24
CA ARG A 16 16.33 -10.71 13.68
C ARG A 16 14.91 -11.27 13.54
N ASP A 17 13.92 -10.40 13.46
CA ASP A 17 12.50 -10.77 13.39
C ASP A 17 11.92 -10.59 11.97
N MET A 18 12.79 -10.28 11.00
CA MET A 18 12.41 -10.11 9.60
C MET A 18 12.21 -11.46 8.91
N GLU A 19 10.95 -11.86 8.79
CA GLU A 19 10.53 -13.01 7.96
C GLU A 19 9.85 -12.52 6.67
N SER A 20 9.93 -13.32 5.60
CA SER A 20 9.14 -13.07 4.39
C SER A 20 7.65 -13.15 4.71
N GLN A 21 6.85 -12.21 4.20
CA GLN A 21 5.40 -12.14 4.45
C GLN A 21 5.05 -12.01 5.94
N LEU A 22 5.72 -11.10 6.62
CA LEU A 22 5.55 -10.88 8.06
C LEU A 22 4.12 -10.45 8.45
N LEU A 23 3.38 -9.82 7.54
CA LEU A 23 1.98 -9.40 7.75
C LEU A 23 0.97 -10.52 7.50
N ASP A 24 1.34 -11.55 6.73
CA ASP A 24 0.47 -12.69 6.44
C ASP A 24 0.43 -13.64 7.65
N THR A 25 -0.64 -13.58 8.40
CA THR A 25 -0.79 -14.32 9.67
C THR A 25 -1.37 -15.72 9.48
N MET A 26 -2.01 -16.00 8.34
CA MET A 26 -2.65 -17.27 8.05
C MET A 26 -1.69 -18.22 7.31
N ASP A 27 -1.67 -19.50 7.69
CA ASP A 27 -0.84 -20.53 7.01
C ASP A 27 -1.13 -20.62 5.51
N ILE A 28 -2.39 -20.44 5.10
CA ILE A 28 -2.81 -20.48 3.70
C ILE A 28 -2.31 -19.26 2.90
N GLU A 29 -2.15 -18.10 3.53
CA GLU A 29 -1.57 -16.90 2.92
C GLU A 29 -0.09 -17.15 2.60
N ARG A 30 0.65 -17.71 3.55
CA ARG A 30 2.07 -18.07 3.40
C ARG A 30 2.29 -19.17 2.37
N GLU A 31 1.43 -20.19 2.37
CA GLU A 31 1.52 -21.31 1.42
C GLU A 31 1.27 -20.87 -0.03
N ARG A 32 0.31 -19.97 -0.24
CA ARG A 32 -0.09 -19.50 -1.57
C ARG A 32 0.62 -18.22 -2.01
N GLY A 33 1.26 -17.51 -1.10
CA GLY A 33 1.92 -16.24 -1.37
C GLY A 33 0.95 -15.11 -1.73
N ILE A 34 -0.27 -15.14 -1.17
CA ILE A 34 -1.32 -14.14 -1.38
C ILE A 34 -1.86 -13.65 -0.05
N THR A 35 -2.12 -12.36 0.07
CA THR A 35 -2.84 -11.77 1.20
C THR A 35 -4.33 -12.06 1.05
N ILE A 36 -4.96 -12.58 2.10
CA ILE A 36 -6.41 -12.87 2.15
C ILE A 36 -7.11 -11.86 3.04
N LYS A 37 -6.52 -11.57 4.20
CA LYS A 37 -7.05 -10.65 5.20
C LYS A 37 -6.21 -9.39 5.28
N SER A 38 -6.85 -8.24 5.34
CA SER A 38 -6.16 -6.97 5.50
C SER A 38 -5.47 -6.88 6.85
N ASN A 39 -4.19 -6.48 6.84
CA ASN A 39 -3.39 -6.28 8.03
C ASN A 39 -2.95 -4.83 8.14
N ALA A 40 -3.10 -4.26 9.35
CA ALA A 40 -2.72 -2.89 9.62
C ALA A 40 -1.39 -2.83 10.39
N VAL A 41 -0.50 -1.93 9.97
CA VAL A 41 0.76 -1.66 10.64
C VAL A 41 0.96 -0.16 10.79
N ARG A 42 1.51 0.23 11.95
CA ARG A 42 1.89 1.62 12.22
C ARG A 42 3.39 1.76 12.08
N VAL A 43 3.83 2.74 11.31
CA VAL A 43 5.23 3.08 11.14
C VAL A 43 5.45 4.58 11.36
N SER A 44 6.59 4.95 11.94
CA SER A 44 7.02 6.34 12.03
C SER A 44 8.05 6.61 10.95
N TYR A 45 7.94 7.74 10.27
CA TYR A 45 8.80 8.13 9.18
C TYR A 45 9.28 9.57 9.39
N ASP A 46 10.59 9.77 9.37
CA ASP A 46 11.21 11.09 9.42
C ASP A 46 11.40 11.57 7.97
N ALA A 47 10.59 12.54 7.56
CA ALA A 47 10.56 13.05 6.19
C ALA A 47 11.66 14.09 5.93
N ASP A 48 11.91 14.36 4.65
CA ASP A 48 12.92 15.32 4.20
C ASP A 48 12.60 16.77 4.61
N ASP A 49 11.37 17.09 4.95
CA ASP A 49 10.93 18.38 5.50
C ASP A 49 11.36 18.59 6.96
N GLY A 50 11.89 17.55 7.61
CA GLY A 50 12.35 17.53 8.99
C GLY A 50 11.28 17.24 10.02
N GLU A 51 10.06 16.90 9.60
CA GLU A 51 8.96 16.48 10.46
C GLU A 51 8.86 14.95 10.52
N THR A 52 8.35 14.43 11.65
CA THR A 52 8.10 13.00 11.82
C THR A 52 6.63 12.71 11.56
N TYR A 53 6.35 11.86 10.58
CA TYR A 53 5.01 11.43 10.23
C TYR A 53 4.71 10.03 10.79
N GLN A 54 3.45 9.80 11.13
CA GLN A 54 2.97 8.49 11.53
C GLN A 54 2.06 7.93 10.44
N PHE A 55 2.50 6.87 9.78
CA PHE A 55 1.70 6.15 8.81
C PHE A 55 0.97 4.98 9.47
N ASN A 56 -0.30 4.81 9.15
CA ASN A 56 -1.05 3.61 9.44
C ASN A 56 -1.31 2.91 8.10
N LEU A 57 -0.45 1.97 7.76
CA LEU A 57 -0.53 1.25 6.49
C LEU A 57 -1.45 0.04 6.64
N ILE A 58 -2.37 -0.14 5.71
CA ILE A 58 -3.23 -1.32 5.62
C ILE A 58 -2.82 -2.09 4.36
N ASP A 59 -2.25 -3.27 4.55
CA ASP A 59 -2.00 -4.20 3.46
C ASP A 59 -3.30 -4.91 3.10
N THR A 60 -3.67 -4.86 1.81
CA THR A 60 -4.94 -5.37 1.31
C THR A 60 -4.71 -6.50 0.31
N PRO A 61 -5.67 -7.47 0.21
CA PRO A 61 -5.64 -8.46 -0.85
C PRO A 61 -5.64 -7.82 -2.24
N GLY A 62 -4.83 -8.35 -3.16
CA GLY A 62 -4.83 -7.93 -4.56
C GLY A 62 -5.88 -8.63 -5.42
N HIS A 63 -6.36 -9.83 -5.00
CA HIS A 63 -7.21 -10.69 -5.81
C HIS A 63 -8.68 -10.24 -5.80
N VAL A 64 -9.33 -10.32 -6.96
CA VAL A 64 -10.73 -9.87 -7.17
C VAL A 64 -11.75 -10.56 -6.27
N ASP A 65 -11.50 -11.78 -5.81
CA ASP A 65 -12.40 -12.51 -4.90
C ASP A 65 -12.52 -11.84 -3.52
N PHE A 66 -11.57 -11.00 -3.16
CA PHE A 66 -11.51 -10.30 -1.87
C PHE A 66 -11.93 -8.83 -1.93
N THR A 67 -12.70 -8.45 -2.96
CA THR A 67 -13.18 -7.07 -3.20
C THR A 67 -13.87 -6.45 -1.97
N TYR A 68 -14.60 -7.25 -1.20
CA TYR A 68 -15.28 -6.79 0.02
C TYR A 68 -14.27 -6.34 1.09
N GLU A 69 -13.19 -7.11 1.28
CA GLU A 69 -12.12 -6.79 2.23
C GLU A 69 -11.39 -5.52 1.82
N VAL A 70 -11.07 -5.39 0.53
CA VAL A 70 -10.47 -4.17 -0.03
C VAL A 70 -11.37 -2.96 0.20
N SER A 71 -12.66 -3.06 -0.12
CA SER A 71 -13.61 -1.94 0.05
C SER A 71 -13.71 -1.46 1.50
N ARG A 72 -13.69 -2.39 2.47
CA ARG A 72 -13.71 -2.04 3.89
C ARG A 72 -12.44 -1.32 4.33
N SER A 73 -11.28 -1.79 3.86
CA SER A 73 -9.99 -1.17 4.15
C SER A 73 -9.93 0.25 3.58
N LEU A 74 -10.31 0.42 2.33
CA LEU A 74 -10.33 1.73 1.67
C LEU A 74 -11.25 2.74 2.37
N ALA A 75 -12.39 2.29 2.94
CA ALA A 75 -13.29 3.16 3.69
C ALA A 75 -12.67 3.73 4.98
N ALA A 76 -11.55 3.20 5.44
CA ALA A 76 -10.82 3.63 6.64
C ALA A 76 -9.57 4.48 6.32
N CYS A 77 -9.30 4.74 5.04
CA CYS A 77 -8.08 5.39 4.57
C CYS A 77 -8.35 6.80 4.01
N GLU A 78 -7.35 7.63 4.01
CA GLU A 78 -7.32 8.94 3.35
C GLU A 78 -6.72 8.85 1.94
N GLY A 79 -5.89 7.85 1.69
CA GLY A 79 -5.26 7.62 0.39
C GLY A 79 -4.94 6.15 0.16
N ALA A 80 -4.51 5.85 -1.06
CA ALA A 80 -4.11 4.51 -1.48
C ALA A 80 -2.84 4.55 -2.31
N VAL A 81 -1.93 3.63 -2.05
CA VAL A 81 -0.79 3.36 -2.94
C VAL A 81 -1.21 2.29 -3.93
N LEU A 82 -1.29 2.65 -5.21
CA LEU A 82 -1.59 1.72 -6.29
C LEU A 82 -0.29 1.07 -6.79
N VAL A 83 -0.04 -0.16 -6.37
CA VAL A 83 1.17 -0.90 -6.74
C VAL A 83 0.92 -1.67 -8.03
N VAL A 84 1.69 -1.36 -9.09
CA VAL A 84 1.64 -2.02 -10.40
C VAL A 84 2.97 -2.73 -10.68
N ASP A 85 2.92 -3.94 -11.22
CA ASP A 85 4.10 -4.72 -11.58
C ASP A 85 4.72 -4.18 -12.88
N ALA A 86 5.99 -3.76 -12.83
CA ALA A 86 6.71 -3.24 -14.00
C ALA A 86 6.87 -4.24 -15.15
N THR A 87 6.62 -5.52 -14.92
CA THR A 87 6.76 -6.59 -15.92
C THR A 87 5.44 -7.08 -16.49
N GLN A 88 4.32 -6.81 -15.80
CA GLN A 88 2.99 -7.28 -16.18
C GLN A 88 2.06 -6.14 -16.59
N GLY A 89 2.37 -4.90 -16.15
CA GLY A 89 1.54 -3.74 -16.42
C GLY A 89 0.20 -3.75 -15.69
N VAL A 90 -0.79 -3.07 -16.28
CA VAL A 90 -2.13 -2.95 -15.73
C VAL A 90 -2.95 -4.20 -16.03
N GLU A 91 -3.28 -4.96 -14.97
CA GLU A 91 -4.10 -6.15 -15.04
C GLU A 91 -5.55 -5.87 -14.62
N ALA A 92 -6.47 -6.81 -14.89
CA ALA A 92 -7.89 -6.68 -14.52
C ALA A 92 -8.11 -6.40 -13.03
N GLN A 93 -7.28 -7.00 -12.15
CA GLN A 93 -7.32 -6.76 -10.72
C GLN A 93 -6.83 -5.34 -10.35
N THR A 94 -5.86 -4.81 -11.09
CA THR A 94 -5.39 -3.42 -10.94
C THR A 94 -6.52 -2.44 -11.25
N VAL A 95 -7.23 -2.64 -12.38
CA VAL A 95 -8.39 -1.83 -12.77
C VAL A 95 -9.50 -1.90 -11.72
N SER A 96 -9.80 -3.11 -11.22
CA SER A 96 -10.84 -3.31 -10.19
C SER A 96 -10.51 -2.55 -8.90
N ASN A 97 -9.28 -2.72 -8.38
CA ASN A 97 -8.87 -2.10 -7.12
C ASN A 97 -8.71 -0.57 -7.25
N ALA A 98 -8.17 -0.07 -8.38
CA ALA A 98 -8.10 1.35 -8.67
C ALA A 98 -9.51 1.98 -8.72
N THR A 99 -10.47 1.30 -9.36
CA THR A 99 -11.88 1.75 -9.41
C THR A 99 -12.48 1.84 -8.01
N LEU A 100 -12.20 0.90 -7.12
CA LEU A 100 -12.66 0.95 -5.73
C LEU A 100 -12.08 2.15 -4.97
N ALA A 101 -10.77 2.42 -5.14
CA ALA A 101 -10.12 3.56 -4.51
C ALA A 101 -10.67 4.90 -5.03
N MET A 102 -10.88 5.02 -6.35
CA MET A 102 -11.51 6.20 -6.96
C MET A 102 -12.95 6.41 -6.44
N ASN A 103 -13.76 5.35 -6.37
CA ASN A 103 -15.12 5.42 -5.85
C ASN A 103 -15.18 5.78 -4.35
N ALA A 104 -14.13 5.45 -3.60
CA ALA A 104 -13.97 5.86 -2.22
C ALA A 104 -13.44 7.31 -2.08
N ASN A 105 -13.14 7.98 -3.20
CA ASN A 105 -12.69 9.37 -3.24
C ASN A 105 -11.33 9.56 -2.54
N LEU A 106 -10.43 8.58 -2.67
CA LEU A 106 -9.11 8.59 -2.06
C LEU A 106 -8.09 9.28 -2.95
N ASP A 107 -7.09 9.90 -2.33
CA ASP A 107 -5.87 10.32 -3.02
C ASP A 107 -5.09 9.07 -3.44
N ILE A 108 -4.70 8.94 -4.72
CA ILE A 108 -4.03 7.74 -5.24
C ILE A 108 -2.59 8.08 -5.63
N VAL A 109 -1.64 7.36 -5.06
CA VAL A 109 -0.21 7.43 -5.39
C VAL A 109 0.17 6.19 -6.19
N PRO A 110 0.42 6.29 -7.51
CA PRO A 110 0.86 5.14 -8.31
C PRO A 110 2.33 4.81 -8.01
N ALA A 111 2.61 3.52 -7.81
CA ALA A 111 3.94 2.98 -7.59
C ALA A 111 4.20 1.79 -8.52
N ILE A 112 5.26 1.85 -9.31
CA ILE A 112 5.65 0.81 -10.25
C ILE A 112 6.73 -0.04 -9.63
N ASN A 113 6.37 -1.27 -9.26
CA ASN A 113 7.24 -2.19 -8.50
C ASN A 113 7.95 -3.19 -9.42
N LYS A 114 9.01 -3.81 -8.89
CA LYS A 114 9.85 -4.81 -9.53
C LYS A 114 10.74 -4.24 -10.65
N ILE A 115 11.17 -2.99 -10.52
CA ILE A 115 12.09 -2.36 -11.49
C ILE A 115 13.47 -3.03 -11.54
N ASP A 116 13.81 -3.86 -10.56
CA ASP A 116 15.04 -4.65 -10.51
C ASP A 116 15.05 -5.82 -11.50
N LEU A 117 13.93 -6.15 -12.11
CA LEU A 117 13.84 -7.25 -13.06
C LEU A 117 14.23 -6.79 -14.48
N PRO A 118 15.00 -7.64 -15.26
CA PRO A 118 15.39 -7.29 -16.61
C PRO A 118 14.24 -7.10 -17.61
N SER A 119 13.06 -7.63 -17.27
CA SER A 119 11.82 -7.50 -18.07
C SER A 119 10.93 -6.36 -17.61
N ALA A 120 11.43 -5.46 -16.77
CA ALA A 120 10.67 -4.29 -16.33
C ALA A 120 10.59 -3.23 -17.43
N HIS A 121 9.39 -2.70 -17.67
CA HIS A 121 9.10 -1.65 -18.65
C HIS A 121 8.32 -0.50 -17.99
N PRO A 122 8.92 0.25 -17.03
CA PRO A 122 8.20 1.23 -16.22
C PRO A 122 7.56 2.36 -17.06
N ASP A 123 8.18 2.81 -18.14
CA ASP A 123 7.64 3.88 -18.99
C ASP A 123 6.37 3.45 -19.74
N GLU A 124 6.32 2.18 -20.18
CA GLU A 124 5.12 1.61 -20.82
C GLU A 124 4.00 1.49 -19.78
N VAL A 125 4.32 1.04 -18.57
CA VAL A 125 3.35 0.89 -17.47
C VAL A 125 2.79 2.24 -17.02
N LYS A 126 3.59 3.32 -17.02
CA LYS A 126 3.08 4.68 -16.78
C LYS A 126 2.00 5.04 -17.78
N THR A 127 2.25 4.79 -19.06
CA THR A 127 1.28 5.05 -20.14
C THR A 127 0.01 4.23 -19.96
N GLU A 128 0.12 2.94 -19.59
CA GLU A 128 -1.04 2.08 -19.31
C GLU A 128 -1.88 2.58 -18.11
N ILE A 129 -1.22 3.06 -17.04
CA ILE A 129 -1.92 3.63 -15.89
C ILE A 129 -2.74 4.87 -16.30
N GLU A 130 -2.19 5.72 -17.15
CA GLU A 130 -2.90 6.91 -17.65
C GLU A 130 -4.03 6.55 -18.59
N ASP A 131 -3.78 5.68 -19.56
CA ASP A 131 -4.74 5.33 -20.60
C ASP A 131 -5.89 4.47 -20.07
N ASP A 132 -5.59 3.48 -19.23
CA ASP A 132 -6.58 2.50 -18.77
C ASP A 132 -7.31 2.94 -17.48
N LEU A 133 -6.63 3.69 -16.61
CA LEU A 133 -7.18 4.07 -15.31
C LEU A 133 -7.53 5.57 -15.20
N ALA A 134 -7.07 6.38 -16.16
CA ALA A 134 -7.18 7.85 -16.08
C ALA A 134 -6.57 8.45 -14.79
N ILE A 135 -5.55 7.81 -14.25
CA ILE A 135 -4.78 8.28 -13.09
C ILE A 135 -3.49 8.90 -13.63
N PRO A 136 -3.16 10.16 -13.29
CA PRO A 136 -1.89 10.76 -13.67
C PRO A 136 -0.72 9.91 -13.18
N ALA A 137 0.20 9.53 -14.07
CA ALA A 137 1.32 8.66 -13.75
C ALA A 137 2.70 9.24 -14.12
N ASP A 138 2.76 10.51 -14.53
CA ASP A 138 4.03 11.21 -14.77
C ASP A 138 4.94 11.13 -13.53
N ASP A 139 4.35 11.37 -12.34
CA ASP A 139 5.01 11.33 -11.03
C ASP A 139 4.95 9.94 -10.36
N ALA A 140 4.58 8.89 -11.09
CA ALA A 140 4.56 7.53 -10.56
C ALA A 140 5.95 7.10 -10.10
N VAL A 141 6.05 6.66 -8.86
CA VAL A 141 7.33 6.27 -8.25
C VAL A 141 7.74 4.88 -8.68
N CYS A 142 8.95 4.75 -9.22
CA CYS A 142 9.53 3.46 -9.59
C CYS A 142 10.25 2.85 -8.39
N VAL A 143 9.85 1.64 -7.98
CA VAL A 143 10.34 1.00 -6.76
C VAL A 143 10.75 -0.45 -6.98
N SER A 144 11.61 -0.96 -6.12
CA SER A 144 11.85 -2.38 -5.95
C SER A 144 11.65 -2.79 -4.50
N GLY A 145 10.55 -3.46 -4.21
CA GLY A 145 10.31 -4.04 -2.90
C GLY A 145 11.30 -5.14 -2.50
N LYS A 146 12.18 -5.57 -3.42
CA LYS A 146 13.22 -6.55 -3.16
C LYS A 146 14.56 -5.89 -2.77
N THR A 147 14.93 -4.80 -3.44
CA THR A 147 16.21 -4.12 -3.23
C THR A 147 16.11 -2.90 -2.32
N GLY A 148 14.90 -2.38 -2.11
CA GLY A 148 14.65 -1.13 -1.39
C GLY A 148 14.77 0.12 -2.25
N GLU A 149 15.12 -0.01 -3.53
CA GLU A 149 15.24 1.12 -4.45
C GLU A 149 13.91 1.85 -4.60
N GLY A 150 13.94 3.19 -4.53
CA GLY A 150 12.78 4.07 -4.67
C GLY A 150 11.81 4.09 -3.48
N ILE A 151 12.03 3.32 -2.41
CA ILE A 151 11.13 3.28 -1.25
C ILE A 151 11.09 4.62 -0.51
N HIS A 152 12.24 5.29 -0.38
CA HIS A 152 12.29 6.63 0.22
C HIS A 152 11.42 7.61 -0.58
N ASP A 153 11.56 7.64 -1.90
CA ASP A 153 10.79 8.53 -2.79
C ASP A 153 9.28 8.22 -2.71
N LEU A 154 8.92 6.94 -2.54
CA LEU A 154 7.54 6.54 -2.33
C LEU A 154 6.99 7.08 -1.01
N LEU A 155 7.74 7.02 0.07
CA LEU A 155 7.32 7.56 1.38
C LEU A 155 7.18 9.08 1.35
N GLU A 156 8.10 9.79 0.68
CA GLU A 156 7.99 11.23 0.44
C GLU A 156 6.75 11.57 -0.41
N SER A 157 6.46 10.78 -1.44
CA SER A 157 5.25 10.96 -2.26
C SER A 157 3.96 10.77 -1.44
N ILE A 158 3.94 9.83 -0.51
CA ILE A 158 2.81 9.65 0.43
C ILE A 158 2.63 10.90 1.29
N VAL A 159 3.71 11.45 1.86
CA VAL A 159 3.65 12.69 2.65
C VAL A 159 3.11 13.85 1.82
N PHE A 160 3.52 13.95 0.57
CA PHE A 160 3.19 15.08 -0.30
C PHE A 160 1.75 15.02 -0.85
N PHE A 161 1.32 13.85 -1.30
CA PHE A 161 0.05 13.70 -2.04
C PHE A 161 -1.13 13.27 -1.18
N ILE A 162 -0.91 12.54 -0.09
CA ILE A 162 -2.01 12.04 0.74
C ILE A 162 -2.30 13.02 1.86
N SER A 163 -3.54 13.53 1.88
CA SER A 163 -3.99 14.46 2.91
C SER A 163 -4.11 13.76 4.28
N PRO A 164 -3.79 14.43 5.39
CA PRO A 164 -3.99 13.85 6.71
C PRO A 164 -5.49 13.65 7.02
N PRO A 165 -5.84 12.76 7.98
CA PRO A 165 -7.22 12.49 8.34
C PRO A 165 -7.95 13.77 8.79
N LYS A 166 -9.17 13.95 8.27
CA LYS A 166 -10.03 15.07 8.61
C LYS A 166 -10.81 14.77 9.87
N GLY A 167 -10.64 15.56 10.93
CA GLY A 167 -11.36 15.38 12.18
C GLY A 167 -11.09 16.48 13.18
N ASP A 168 -11.88 16.47 14.26
CA ASP A 168 -11.68 17.33 15.43
C ASP A 168 -11.08 16.47 16.56
N ALA A 169 -9.80 16.72 16.88
CA ALA A 169 -9.10 16.00 17.95
C ALA A 169 -9.75 16.18 19.35
N ASN A 170 -10.51 17.24 19.52
CA ASN A 170 -11.25 17.53 20.77
C ASN A 170 -12.72 17.08 20.72
N GLY A 171 -13.15 16.53 19.59
CA GLY A 171 -14.50 16.01 19.41
C GLY A 171 -14.76 14.68 20.14
N PRO A 172 -16.01 14.20 20.17
CA PRO A 172 -16.31 12.90 20.74
C PRO A 172 -15.63 11.79 19.95
N LEU A 173 -15.11 10.76 20.65
CA LEU A 173 -14.47 9.61 20.03
C LEU A 173 -15.40 8.96 18.99
N LYS A 174 -14.91 8.80 17.78
CA LYS A 174 -15.53 8.02 16.71
C LYS A 174 -14.52 6.99 16.21
N ALA A 175 -14.97 5.77 15.99
CA ALA A 175 -14.11 4.71 15.50
C ALA A 175 -14.86 3.88 14.45
N LEU A 176 -14.16 3.54 13.37
CA LEU A 176 -14.60 2.54 12.41
C LEU A 176 -13.95 1.20 12.77
N ILE A 177 -14.77 0.17 12.99
CA ILE A 177 -14.26 -1.18 13.26
C ILE A 177 -13.86 -1.81 11.93
N LEU A 178 -12.56 -1.95 11.73
CA LEU A 178 -12.00 -2.59 10.53
C LEU A 178 -12.03 -4.12 10.66
N ASP A 179 -11.67 -4.64 11.85
CA ASP A 179 -11.65 -6.07 12.17
C ASP A 179 -12.00 -6.31 13.65
N SER A 180 -12.43 -7.53 13.98
CA SER A 180 -12.72 -7.94 15.33
C SER A 180 -12.27 -9.38 15.56
N TYR A 181 -11.59 -9.63 16.65
CA TYR A 181 -11.24 -10.95 17.12
C TYR A 181 -12.10 -11.30 18.35
N PHE A 182 -12.70 -12.47 18.32
CA PHE A 182 -13.45 -13.00 19.46
C PHE A 182 -12.64 -14.13 20.09
N ASP A 183 -12.25 -13.96 21.35
CA ASP A 183 -11.57 -14.98 22.12
C ASP A 183 -12.61 -15.63 23.06
N GLU A 184 -12.79 -16.94 22.91
CA GLU A 184 -13.66 -17.72 23.80
C GLU A 184 -12.84 -18.11 25.05
N TYR A 185 -13.11 -17.46 26.18
CA TYR A 185 -12.71 -17.94 27.50
C TYR A 185 -13.81 -18.84 28.10
#